data_628186f2cec17adaf6c2f1484972c30d
#
_entry.id   628186f2cec17adaf6c2f1484972c30d
#
_cell.length_a   1.000
_cell.length_b   1.000
_cell.length_c   1.000
_cell.angle_alpha   90.00
_cell.angle_beta   90.00
_cell.angle_gamma   90.00
#
_symmetry.space_group_name_H-M   'P 1'
#
loop_
_entity.id
_entity.type
_entity.pdbx_description
1 polymer ?
#
loop_
_entity_poly.entity_id
_entity_poly.type
_entity_poly.pdbx_seq_one_letter_code
_entity_poly.pdbx_strand_id
1 'polypeptide(L)'
;RDLRVPCGPFSNIKKVIGVVSGKGGVGKSLVTSLLASAMQARGHATAIMDADVTGPSIPKSFGLHGNAVGDERGLLPMESKTGIKIMSVNLLLEKEDAPVVWRGPVIAGVIQQFWSEVVWGDVDYMFVDMPPGTGDVPLTVFQSLPVDGIIIVSTPQDLVTMIVKKAFNMAKMMNIPVLGLVENMSYVLCPDCGREIKVFGESRIDETAKELGVPVLGRIP
;
A
#
# COMPACT_ATOMS: atom_id res chain seq x y z
N ARG A 1 -5.51 11.81 17.42
CA ARG A 1 -5.66 13.13 16.81
C ARG A 1 -5.98 12.95 15.33
N ASP A 2 -7.05 13.58 14.86
CA ASP A 2 -7.41 13.57 13.44
C ASP A 2 -6.53 14.58 12.70
N LEU A 3 -5.80 14.10 11.69
CA LEU A 3 -4.89 14.90 10.87
C LEU A 3 -5.41 15.08 9.44
N ARG A 4 -6.64 14.62 9.14
CA ARG A 4 -7.21 14.66 7.79
C ARG A 4 -7.45 16.08 7.30
N VAL A 5 -7.13 16.28 6.02
CA VAL A 5 -7.42 17.51 5.28
C VAL A 5 -8.43 17.22 4.17
N PRO A 6 -9.17 18.21 3.68
CA PRO A 6 -10.07 18.02 2.54
C PRO A 6 -9.33 17.52 1.30
N CYS A 7 -10.00 16.69 0.49
CA CYS A 7 -9.50 16.30 -0.82
C CYS A 7 -9.40 17.53 -1.73
N GLY A 8 -8.43 17.52 -2.63
CA GLY A 8 -8.23 18.60 -3.58
C GLY A 8 -9.44 18.81 -4.51
N PRO A 9 -9.62 20.05 -5.01
CA PRO A 9 -10.80 20.42 -5.81
C PRO A 9 -10.87 19.70 -7.17
N PHE A 10 -9.75 19.18 -7.66
CA PHE A 10 -9.65 18.46 -8.93
C PHE A 10 -9.56 16.94 -8.73
N SER A 11 -10.02 16.45 -7.59
CA SER A 11 -9.95 15.04 -7.23
C SER A 11 -11.27 14.55 -6.66
N ASN A 12 -11.70 13.37 -7.10
CA ASN A 12 -12.85 12.65 -6.58
C ASN A 12 -12.47 11.18 -6.40
N ILE A 13 -12.18 10.79 -5.16
CA ILE A 13 -11.69 9.44 -4.82
C ILE A 13 -12.79 8.73 -4.05
N LYS A 14 -13.34 7.66 -4.64
CA LYS A 14 -14.48 6.94 -4.06
C LYS A 14 -14.09 6.05 -2.89
N LYS A 15 -12.99 5.29 -3.04
CA LYS A 15 -12.52 4.35 -2.03
C LYS A 15 -11.01 4.45 -1.86
N VAL A 16 -10.56 4.46 -0.61
CA VAL A 16 -9.16 4.45 -0.21
C VAL A 16 -8.86 3.17 0.55
N ILE A 17 -7.94 2.37 0.03
CA ILE A 17 -7.56 1.07 0.60
C ILE A 17 -6.09 1.11 0.99
N GLY A 18 -5.81 0.94 2.28
CA GLY A 18 -4.44 0.82 2.79
C GLY A 18 -3.92 -0.60 2.64
N VAL A 19 -2.71 -0.75 2.12
CA VAL A 19 -1.99 -2.02 2.08
C VAL A 19 -0.90 -1.99 3.13
N VAL A 20 -1.01 -2.85 4.12
CA VAL A 20 -0.15 -2.85 5.31
C VAL A 20 0.59 -4.17 5.48
N SER A 21 1.69 -4.11 6.18
CA SER A 21 2.43 -5.29 6.65
C SER A 21 2.94 -5.04 8.06
N GLY A 22 3.08 -6.08 8.84
CA GLY A 22 3.62 -5.99 10.20
C GLY A 22 5.13 -5.71 10.24
N LYS A 23 5.84 -6.01 9.15
CA LYS A 23 7.28 -5.75 8.98
C LYS A 23 7.62 -5.47 7.51
N GLY A 24 8.84 -4.99 7.24
CA GLY A 24 9.38 -4.82 5.90
C GLY A 24 9.78 -6.14 5.24
N GLY A 25 9.97 -6.14 3.92
CA GLY A 25 10.49 -7.26 3.17
C GLY A 25 9.50 -8.40 2.86
N VAL A 26 8.18 -8.19 3.06
CA VAL A 26 7.14 -9.19 2.75
C VAL A 26 6.54 -9.06 1.36
N GLY A 27 7.03 -8.12 0.55
CA GLY A 27 6.50 -7.88 -0.80
C GLY A 27 5.22 -7.05 -0.84
N LYS A 28 4.97 -6.24 0.16
CA LYS A 28 3.79 -5.37 0.27
C LYS A 28 3.60 -4.46 -0.94
N SER A 29 4.66 -3.81 -1.42
CA SER A 29 4.61 -2.91 -2.58
C SER A 29 4.30 -3.65 -3.89
N LEU A 30 4.79 -4.88 -4.05
CA LEU A 30 4.41 -5.75 -5.16
C LEU A 30 2.91 -6.07 -5.12
N VAL A 31 2.39 -6.43 -3.96
CA VAL A 31 0.96 -6.73 -3.79
C VAL A 31 0.11 -5.49 -4.08
N THR A 32 0.53 -4.31 -3.62
CA THR A 32 -0.12 -3.03 -3.95
C THR A 32 -0.19 -2.81 -5.46
N SER A 33 0.92 -3.00 -6.16
CA SER A 33 1.01 -2.86 -7.61
C SER A 33 0.14 -3.86 -8.36
N LEU A 34 0.10 -5.11 -7.90
CA LEU A 34 -0.74 -6.16 -8.49
C LEU A 34 -2.24 -5.88 -8.29
N LEU A 35 -2.64 -5.44 -7.09
CA LEU A 35 -4.03 -5.07 -6.81
C LEU A 35 -4.49 -3.91 -7.70
N ALA A 36 -3.68 -2.85 -7.80
CA ALA A 36 -3.99 -1.71 -8.65
C ALA A 36 -4.08 -2.12 -10.13
N SER A 37 -3.15 -2.92 -10.63
CA SER A 37 -3.15 -3.42 -11.99
C SER A 37 -4.37 -4.29 -12.30
N ALA A 38 -4.76 -5.17 -11.38
CA ALA A 38 -5.93 -6.02 -11.52
C ALA A 38 -7.24 -5.22 -11.55
N MET A 39 -7.36 -4.20 -10.71
CA MET A 39 -8.54 -3.32 -10.69
C MET A 39 -8.61 -2.46 -11.95
N GLN A 40 -7.48 -1.91 -12.41
CA GLN A 40 -7.40 -1.16 -13.67
C GLN A 40 -7.79 -2.04 -14.86
N ALA A 41 -7.31 -3.27 -14.92
CA ALA A 41 -7.66 -4.22 -15.98
C ALA A 41 -9.15 -4.59 -16.01
N ARG A 42 -9.85 -4.46 -14.88
CA ARG A 42 -11.31 -4.64 -14.76
C ARG A 42 -12.12 -3.40 -15.10
N GLY A 43 -11.48 -2.34 -15.56
CA GLY A 43 -12.14 -1.10 -15.99
C GLY A 43 -12.39 -0.08 -14.87
N HIS A 44 -11.79 -0.26 -13.69
CA HIS A 44 -11.88 0.74 -12.62
C HIS A 44 -10.75 1.76 -12.74
N ALA A 45 -11.08 3.03 -12.59
CA ALA A 45 -10.08 4.09 -12.50
C ALA A 45 -9.31 3.94 -11.18
N THR A 46 -8.00 3.70 -11.29
CA THR A 46 -7.18 3.29 -10.14
C THR A 46 -6.01 4.26 -9.94
N ALA A 47 -5.67 4.51 -8.69
CA ALA A 47 -4.51 5.30 -8.29
C ALA A 47 -3.71 4.56 -7.20
N ILE A 48 -2.43 4.91 -7.11
CA ILE A 48 -1.54 4.46 -6.04
C ILE A 48 -0.90 5.69 -5.39
N MET A 49 -1.02 5.77 -4.07
CA MET A 49 -0.26 6.68 -3.24
C MET A 49 0.80 5.86 -2.50
N ASP A 50 2.07 6.03 -2.88
CA ASP A 50 3.19 5.33 -2.27
C ASP A 50 3.73 6.16 -1.10
N ALA A 51 3.42 5.73 0.12
CA ALA A 51 3.87 6.33 1.37
C ALA A 51 5.04 5.55 2.02
N ASP A 52 5.57 4.52 1.37
CA ASP A 52 6.68 3.71 1.86
C ASP A 52 8.02 4.20 1.32
N VAL A 53 8.76 4.92 2.15
CA VAL A 53 10.10 5.42 1.81
C VAL A 53 11.19 4.36 1.91
N THR A 54 10.91 3.23 2.56
CA THR A 54 11.88 2.16 2.83
C THR A 54 11.80 1.00 1.85
N GLY A 55 10.69 0.90 1.13
CA GLY A 55 10.41 -0.16 0.18
C GLY A 55 10.91 0.14 -1.25
N PRO A 56 10.75 -0.83 -2.15
CA PRO A 56 11.01 -0.59 -3.56
C PRO A 56 10.07 0.49 -4.10
N SER A 57 10.61 1.38 -4.93
CA SER A 57 9.82 2.47 -5.52
C SER A 57 8.73 1.92 -6.43
N ILE A 58 7.47 2.20 -6.13
CA ILE A 58 6.34 1.83 -6.98
C ILE A 58 6.44 2.46 -8.37
N PRO A 59 6.80 3.75 -8.56
CA PRO A 59 7.02 4.32 -9.89
C PRO A 59 8.01 3.51 -10.72
N LYS A 60 9.15 3.12 -10.15
CA LYS A 60 10.15 2.28 -10.84
C LYS A 60 9.59 0.92 -11.26
N SER A 61 8.74 0.31 -10.45
CA SER A 61 8.08 -0.96 -10.78
C SER A 61 7.16 -0.85 -11.99
N PHE A 62 6.63 0.35 -12.27
CA PHE A 62 5.85 0.64 -13.48
C PHE A 62 6.69 1.26 -14.63
N GLY A 63 8.01 1.28 -14.49
CA GLY A 63 8.92 1.85 -15.49
C GLY A 63 8.84 3.38 -15.58
N LEU A 64 8.41 4.04 -14.52
CA LEU A 64 8.28 5.48 -14.43
C LEU A 64 9.52 6.09 -13.78
N HIS A 65 10.03 7.16 -14.38
CA HIS A 65 11.23 7.86 -13.94
C HIS A 65 11.00 9.37 -13.97
N GLY A 66 11.74 10.11 -13.17
CA GLY A 66 11.70 11.56 -13.08
C GLY A 66 11.11 12.05 -11.76
N ASN A 67 10.99 13.36 -11.66
CA ASN A 67 10.47 14.05 -10.47
C ASN A 67 9.00 14.39 -10.63
N ALA A 68 8.34 14.68 -9.51
CA ALA A 68 6.98 15.21 -9.53
C ALA A 68 6.97 16.57 -10.26
N VAL A 69 5.97 16.75 -11.09
CA VAL A 69 5.72 18.02 -11.83
C VAL A 69 4.36 18.56 -11.43
N GLY A 70 4.13 19.85 -11.67
CA GLY A 70 2.84 20.49 -11.38
C GLY A 70 2.45 21.48 -12.45
N ASP A 71 1.19 21.86 -12.43
CA ASP A 71 0.61 22.93 -13.22
C ASP A 71 -0.23 23.87 -12.33
N GLU A 72 -1.01 24.76 -12.91
CA GLU A 72 -1.86 25.72 -12.18
C GLU A 72 -2.90 25.06 -11.27
N ARG A 73 -3.25 23.79 -11.51
CA ARG A 73 -4.22 23.03 -10.73
C ARG A 73 -3.60 22.34 -9.50
N GLY A 74 -2.30 22.08 -9.52
CA GLY A 74 -1.57 21.41 -8.45
C GLY A 74 -0.51 20.44 -8.96
N LEU A 75 -0.14 19.48 -8.12
CA LEU A 75 0.80 18.42 -8.47
C LEU A 75 0.14 17.41 -9.42
N LEU A 76 0.87 17.02 -10.46
CA LEU A 76 0.40 16.01 -11.41
C LEU A 76 0.94 14.64 -11.01
N PRO A 77 0.08 13.61 -10.92
CA PRO A 77 0.54 12.26 -10.69
C PRO A 77 1.25 11.74 -11.95
N MET A 78 2.19 10.81 -11.77
CA MET A 78 2.68 10.03 -12.88
C MET A 78 1.60 9.05 -13.34
N GLU A 79 1.64 8.65 -14.60
CA GLU A 79 0.65 7.74 -15.16
C GLU A 79 1.34 6.53 -15.78
N SER A 80 0.92 5.33 -15.40
CA SER A 80 1.40 4.09 -15.99
C SER A 80 0.87 3.90 -17.41
N LYS A 81 1.44 2.95 -18.16
CA LYS A 81 0.99 2.60 -19.52
C LYS A 81 -0.49 2.21 -19.61
N THR A 82 -1.07 1.74 -18.52
CA THR A 82 -2.48 1.33 -18.42
C THR A 82 -3.39 2.39 -17.82
N GLY A 83 -2.84 3.56 -17.48
CA GLY A 83 -3.60 4.68 -16.95
C GLY A 83 -3.71 4.74 -15.42
N ILE A 84 -2.92 3.96 -14.67
CA ILE A 84 -2.87 4.05 -13.22
C ILE A 84 -2.14 5.32 -12.81
N LYS A 85 -2.77 6.16 -12.02
CA LYS A 85 -2.17 7.39 -11.50
C LYS A 85 -1.36 7.10 -10.25
N ILE A 86 -0.09 7.54 -10.23
CA ILE A 86 0.87 7.17 -9.19
C ILE A 86 1.56 8.43 -8.66
N MET A 87 1.57 8.57 -7.34
CA MET A 87 2.37 9.55 -6.64
C MET A 87 3.13 8.85 -5.51
N SER A 88 4.42 9.12 -5.40
CA SER A 88 5.29 8.50 -4.40
C SER A 88 6.07 9.56 -3.63
N VAL A 89 6.24 9.34 -2.33
CA VAL A 89 7.13 10.17 -1.50
C VAL A 89 8.56 10.17 -2.02
N ASN A 90 8.97 9.13 -2.72
CA ASN A 90 10.29 9.04 -3.35
C ASN A 90 10.48 10.01 -4.53
N LEU A 91 9.39 10.50 -5.15
CA LEU A 91 9.46 11.49 -6.24
C LEU A 91 9.77 12.91 -5.75
N LEU A 92 9.67 13.16 -4.46
CA LEU A 92 9.99 14.44 -3.84
C LEU A 92 11.45 14.54 -3.38
N LEU A 93 12.20 13.45 -3.47
CA LEU A 93 13.62 13.43 -3.12
C LEU A 93 14.43 14.01 -4.28
N GLU A 94 15.15 15.09 -4.03
CA GLU A 94 16.04 15.73 -5.02
C GLU A 94 17.17 14.80 -5.48
N LYS A 95 17.57 13.86 -4.60
CA LYS A 95 18.59 12.84 -4.87
C LYS A 95 18.16 11.53 -4.23
N GLU A 96 18.26 10.44 -4.97
CA GLU A 96 17.96 9.10 -4.47
C GLU A 96 18.80 8.69 -3.26
N ASP A 97 20.00 9.26 -3.12
CA ASP A 97 20.97 8.95 -2.07
C ASP A 97 20.93 9.91 -0.88
N ALA A 98 20.02 10.89 -0.88
CA ALA A 98 19.95 11.85 0.22
C ALA A 98 19.38 11.20 1.48
N PRO A 99 20.10 11.22 2.63
CA PRO A 99 19.56 10.70 3.87
C PRO A 99 18.45 11.62 4.39
N VAL A 100 17.21 11.30 4.09
CA VAL A 100 16.06 11.99 4.65
C VAL A 100 15.56 11.25 5.87
N VAL A 101 15.52 11.91 7.02
CA VAL A 101 14.95 11.34 8.23
C VAL A 101 13.42 11.53 8.16
N TRP A 102 12.73 10.50 7.72
CA TRP A 102 11.28 10.46 7.68
C TRP A 102 10.70 10.22 9.08
N ARG A 103 10.40 11.30 9.77
CA ARG A 103 9.66 11.26 11.03
C ARG A 103 8.17 11.37 10.76
N GLY A 104 7.34 10.86 11.68
CA GLY A 104 5.88 10.90 11.57
C GLY A 104 5.30 12.23 11.08
N PRO A 105 5.65 13.39 11.68
CA PRO A 105 5.13 14.69 11.25
C PRO A 105 5.51 15.07 9.80
N VAL A 106 6.71 14.69 9.34
CA VAL A 106 7.16 14.99 7.98
C VAL A 106 6.36 14.18 6.97
N ILE A 107 6.21 12.88 7.21
CA ILE A 107 5.45 12.01 6.32
C ILE A 107 3.96 12.40 6.31
N ALA A 108 3.41 12.79 7.45
CA ALA A 108 2.04 13.29 7.52
C ALA A 108 1.84 14.51 6.63
N GLY A 109 2.76 15.48 6.69
CA GLY A 109 2.70 16.68 5.84
C GLY A 109 2.72 16.34 4.35
N VAL A 110 3.60 15.44 3.93
CA VAL A 110 3.68 15.00 2.53
C VAL A 110 2.40 14.27 2.09
N ILE A 111 1.87 13.38 2.92
CA ILE A 111 0.65 12.63 2.61
C ILE A 111 -0.57 13.56 2.54
N GLN A 112 -0.66 14.54 3.44
CA GLN A 112 -1.71 15.56 3.38
C GLN A 112 -1.60 16.40 2.10
N GLN A 113 -0.38 16.76 1.69
CA GLN A 113 -0.13 17.46 0.44
C GLN A 113 -0.54 16.61 -0.77
N PHE A 114 -0.21 15.34 -0.80
CA PHE A 114 -0.65 14.42 -1.87
C PHE A 114 -2.17 14.30 -1.94
N TRP A 115 -2.83 14.29 -0.81
CA TRP A 115 -4.29 14.22 -0.76
C TRP A 115 -4.98 15.49 -1.22
N SER A 116 -4.45 16.66 -0.83
CA SER A 116 -5.09 17.96 -1.07
C SER A 116 -4.64 18.67 -2.35
N GLU A 117 -3.41 18.41 -2.83
CA GLU A 117 -2.81 19.19 -3.92
C GLU A 117 -2.56 18.39 -5.21
N VAL A 118 -2.55 17.06 -5.15
CA VAL A 118 -2.40 16.22 -6.35
C VAL A 118 -3.70 16.20 -7.13
N VAL A 119 -3.60 16.37 -8.45
CA VAL A 119 -4.73 16.32 -9.39
C VAL A 119 -5.02 14.85 -9.74
N TRP A 120 -5.75 14.17 -8.87
CA TRP A 120 -6.09 12.76 -9.08
C TRP A 120 -7.19 12.54 -10.12
N GLY A 121 -8.08 13.52 -10.31
CA GLY A 121 -9.28 13.36 -11.12
C GLY A 121 -10.28 12.38 -10.51
N ASP A 122 -11.05 11.71 -11.34
CA ASP A 122 -12.00 10.67 -10.90
C ASP A 122 -11.27 9.35 -10.70
N VAL A 123 -11.28 8.85 -9.47
CA VAL A 123 -10.64 7.61 -9.06
C VAL A 123 -11.66 6.73 -8.33
N ASP A 124 -11.84 5.50 -8.80
CA ASP A 124 -12.71 4.52 -8.14
C ASP A 124 -12.03 3.91 -6.91
N TYR A 125 -10.77 3.51 -7.05
CA TYR A 125 -9.96 2.91 -6.00
C TYR A 125 -8.56 3.53 -5.93
N MET A 126 -8.22 4.06 -4.77
CA MET A 126 -6.85 4.45 -4.44
C MET A 126 -6.26 3.43 -3.49
N PHE A 127 -5.15 2.82 -3.89
CA PHE A 127 -4.34 1.96 -3.02
C PHE A 127 -3.22 2.80 -2.40
N VAL A 128 -3.11 2.75 -1.09
CA VAL A 128 -2.05 3.41 -0.35
C VAL A 128 -1.04 2.36 0.09
N ASP A 129 0.17 2.44 -0.45
CA ASP A 129 1.28 1.60 0.01
C ASP A 129 1.83 2.18 1.31
N MET A 130 1.46 1.53 2.41
CA MET A 130 1.74 2.03 3.76
C MET A 130 3.20 1.78 4.15
N PRO A 131 3.79 2.64 4.98
CA PRO A 131 5.06 2.31 5.64
C PRO A 131 4.94 0.98 6.40
N PRO A 132 6.01 0.16 6.42
CA PRO A 132 5.97 -1.12 7.11
C PRO A 132 5.86 -0.97 8.62
N GLY A 133 5.29 -1.98 9.27
CA GLY A 133 5.19 -2.03 10.71
C GLY A 133 3.88 -1.49 11.27
N THR A 134 3.84 -1.41 12.59
CA THR A 134 2.66 -1.00 13.39
C THR A 134 2.97 0.13 14.38
N GLY A 135 4.07 0.84 14.13
CA GLY A 135 4.52 1.96 14.96
C GLY A 135 3.91 3.31 14.58
N ASP A 136 4.57 4.37 15.01
CA ASP A 136 4.05 5.75 14.89
C ASP A 136 3.92 6.22 13.45
N VAL A 137 4.83 5.79 12.55
CA VAL A 137 4.81 6.26 11.14
C VAL A 137 3.59 5.74 10.39
N PRO A 138 3.31 4.41 10.32
CA PRO A 138 2.08 3.92 9.70
C PRO A 138 0.82 4.49 10.37
N LEU A 139 0.80 4.59 11.70
CA LEU A 139 -0.32 5.16 12.43
C LEU A 139 -0.60 6.61 12.00
N THR A 140 0.45 7.40 11.83
CA THR A 140 0.34 8.81 11.38
C THR A 140 -0.24 8.90 9.98
N VAL A 141 0.16 8.03 9.05
CA VAL A 141 -0.42 7.98 7.69
C VAL A 141 -1.91 7.66 7.74
N PHE A 142 -2.32 6.69 8.56
CA PHE A 142 -3.75 6.38 8.75
C PHE A 142 -4.55 7.55 9.31
N GLN A 143 -3.97 8.33 10.20
CA GLN A 143 -4.62 9.53 10.76
C GLN A 143 -4.72 10.68 9.76
N SER A 144 -3.93 10.65 8.68
CA SER A 144 -3.86 11.70 7.65
C SER A 144 -4.81 11.46 6.47
N LEU A 145 -5.32 10.25 6.30
CA LEU A 145 -6.15 9.84 5.16
C LEU A 145 -7.48 9.23 5.60
N PRO A 146 -8.55 9.44 4.82
CA PRO A 146 -9.84 8.78 5.06
C PRO A 146 -9.84 7.34 4.52
N VAL A 147 -9.09 6.44 5.16
CA VAL A 147 -8.95 5.05 4.72
C VAL A 147 -10.25 4.28 4.98
N ASP A 148 -10.80 3.66 3.94
CA ASP A 148 -12.06 2.90 4.00
C ASP A 148 -11.86 1.43 4.40
N GLY A 149 -10.69 0.89 4.15
CA GLY A 149 -10.37 -0.50 4.47
C GLY A 149 -8.88 -0.80 4.35
N ILE A 150 -8.46 -1.93 4.92
CA ILE A 150 -7.07 -2.36 4.97
C ILE A 150 -6.94 -3.77 4.44
N ILE A 151 -5.90 -4.02 3.65
CA ILE A 151 -5.42 -5.34 3.27
C ILE A 151 -4.10 -5.59 3.99
N ILE A 152 -3.99 -6.70 4.70
CA ILE A 152 -2.77 -7.09 5.42
C ILE A 152 -2.01 -8.10 4.56
N VAL A 153 -0.76 -7.76 4.25
CA VAL A 153 0.17 -8.64 3.52
C VAL A 153 1.13 -9.29 4.50
N SER A 154 1.30 -10.59 4.38
CA SER A 154 2.17 -11.40 5.22
C SER A 154 2.87 -12.49 4.41
N THR A 155 3.77 -13.22 5.06
CA THR A 155 4.43 -14.43 4.53
C THR A 155 4.09 -15.62 5.42
N PRO A 156 4.30 -16.89 4.99
CA PRO A 156 4.05 -18.05 5.84
C PRO A 156 4.80 -17.98 7.17
N GLN A 157 6.02 -17.44 7.18
CA GLN A 157 6.82 -17.28 8.41
C GLN A 157 6.18 -16.30 9.40
N ASP A 158 5.60 -15.22 8.92
CA ASP A 158 5.04 -14.15 9.76
C ASP A 158 3.68 -14.51 10.35
N LEU A 159 2.94 -15.41 9.70
CA LEU A 159 1.67 -15.93 10.19
C LEU A 159 1.80 -16.78 11.47
N VAL A 160 3.01 -17.26 11.76
CA VAL A 160 3.34 -17.97 13.00
C VAL A 160 3.59 -17.00 14.15
N THR A 161 3.78 -15.72 13.85
CA THR A 161 4.14 -14.71 14.83
C THR A 161 2.97 -13.77 15.17
N MET A 162 3.11 -12.98 16.22
CA MET A 162 2.13 -11.97 16.64
C MET A 162 2.05 -10.76 15.68
N ILE A 163 2.86 -10.72 14.60
CA ILE A 163 3.03 -9.57 13.73
C ILE A 163 1.71 -9.22 13.00
N VAL A 164 1.05 -10.22 12.43
CA VAL A 164 -0.25 -10.02 11.74
C VAL A 164 -1.33 -9.57 12.73
N LYS A 165 -1.36 -10.12 13.93
CA LYS A 165 -2.29 -9.70 14.99
C LYS A 165 -2.08 -8.25 15.40
N LYS A 166 -0.83 -7.78 15.47
CA LYS A 166 -0.52 -6.37 15.74
C LYS A 166 -1.06 -5.45 14.64
N ALA A 167 -0.88 -5.81 13.37
CA ALA A 167 -1.42 -5.03 12.26
C ALA A 167 -2.96 -4.99 12.29
N PHE A 168 -3.60 -6.14 12.57
CA PHE A 168 -5.05 -6.22 12.73
C PHE A 168 -5.55 -5.35 13.89
N ASN A 169 -4.90 -5.40 15.04
CA ASN A 169 -5.27 -4.61 16.20
C ASN A 169 -5.09 -3.11 15.96
N MET A 170 -4.04 -2.71 15.23
CA MET A 170 -3.85 -1.31 14.82
C MET A 170 -5.04 -0.83 13.98
N ALA A 171 -5.46 -1.59 12.99
CA ALA A 171 -6.63 -1.26 12.18
C ALA A 171 -7.91 -1.14 13.03
N LYS A 172 -8.10 -2.06 13.97
CA LYS A 172 -9.24 -2.06 14.89
C LYS A 172 -9.25 -0.82 15.79
N MET A 173 -8.10 -0.42 16.31
CA MET A 173 -7.96 0.80 17.12
C MET A 173 -8.32 2.06 16.31
N MET A 174 -8.08 2.05 15.02
CA MET A 174 -8.41 3.15 14.11
C MET A 174 -9.85 3.09 13.58
N ASN A 175 -10.65 2.10 13.96
CA ASN A 175 -11.98 1.83 13.43
C ASN A 175 -12.00 1.66 11.91
N ILE A 176 -10.94 1.07 11.34
CA ILE A 176 -10.83 0.79 9.92
C ILE A 176 -11.03 -0.71 9.71
N PRO A 177 -11.99 -1.14 8.86
CA PRO A 177 -12.23 -2.56 8.62
C PRO A 177 -11.04 -3.20 7.89
N VAL A 178 -10.69 -4.42 8.30
CA VAL A 178 -9.74 -5.26 7.59
C VAL A 178 -10.49 -6.05 6.53
N LEU A 179 -10.20 -5.78 5.27
CA LEU A 179 -10.84 -6.42 4.12
C LEU A 179 -10.41 -7.88 3.95
N GLY A 180 -9.18 -8.19 4.32
CA GLY A 180 -8.65 -9.54 4.29
C GLY A 180 -7.14 -9.61 4.37
N LEU A 181 -6.64 -10.87 4.27
CA LEU A 181 -5.22 -11.20 4.29
C LEU A 181 -4.75 -11.64 2.91
N VAL A 182 -3.53 -11.26 2.55
CA VAL A 182 -2.80 -11.79 1.39
C VAL A 182 -1.51 -12.42 1.89
N GLU A 183 -1.27 -13.67 1.54
CA GLU A 183 0.00 -14.35 1.78
C GLU A 183 0.87 -14.25 0.53
N ASN A 184 2.01 -13.61 0.65
CA ASN A 184 3.05 -13.58 -0.36
C ASN A 184 4.14 -14.60 -0.03
N MET A 185 4.93 -14.99 -1.02
CA MET A 185 5.96 -16.03 -0.89
C MET A 185 5.36 -17.34 -0.36
N SER A 186 4.16 -17.65 -0.78
CA SER A 186 3.37 -18.78 -0.26
C SER A 186 3.94 -20.11 -0.71
N TYR A 187 4.43 -20.16 -1.95
CA TYR A 187 4.99 -21.37 -2.57
C TYR A 187 5.86 -20.97 -3.77
N VAL A 188 6.61 -21.94 -4.28
CA VAL A 188 7.32 -21.86 -5.56
C VAL A 188 6.79 -22.97 -6.45
N LEU A 189 6.52 -22.66 -7.71
CA LEU A 189 6.15 -23.69 -8.68
C LEU A 189 7.41 -24.36 -9.23
N CYS A 190 7.48 -25.68 -9.16
CA CYS A 190 8.54 -26.44 -9.80
C CYS A 190 8.47 -26.23 -11.33
N PRO A 191 9.54 -25.77 -11.98
CA PRO A 191 9.51 -25.50 -13.42
C PRO A 191 9.32 -26.76 -14.27
N ASP A 192 9.68 -27.93 -13.73
CA ASP A 192 9.63 -29.21 -14.48
C ASP A 192 8.27 -29.88 -14.39
N CYS A 193 7.62 -29.85 -13.23
CA CYS A 193 6.38 -30.62 -13.00
C CYS A 193 5.20 -29.80 -12.47
N GLY A 194 5.38 -28.47 -12.24
CA GLY A 194 4.32 -27.60 -11.74
C GLY A 194 3.90 -27.83 -10.29
N ARG A 195 4.60 -28.71 -9.54
CA ARG A 195 4.31 -28.97 -8.14
C ARG A 195 4.61 -27.74 -7.29
N GLU A 196 3.72 -27.42 -6.38
CA GLU A 196 3.95 -26.39 -5.36
C GLU A 196 4.97 -26.85 -4.32
N ILE A 197 6.00 -26.04 -4.11
CA ILE A 197 7.04 -26.25 -3.10
C ILE A 197 6.91 -25.16 -2.06
N LYS A 198 6.63 -25.53 -0.81
CA LYS A 198 6.45 -24.61 0.31
C LYS A 198 7.78 -24.31 0.99
N VAL A 199 8.58 -23.41 0.38
CA VAL A 199 9.94 -23.10 0.80
C VAL A 199 9.99 -22.54 2.23
N PHE A 200 8.97 -21.78 2.63
CA PHE A 200 8.89 -21.18 3.97
C PHE A 200 7.98 -21.94 4.93
N GLY A 201 7.68 -23.22 4.63
CA GLY A 201 6.84 -24.08 5.46
C GLY A 201 5.36 -24.04 5.10
N GLU A 202 4.57 -24.78 5.85
CA GLU A 202 3.12 -24.86 5.68
C GLU A 202 2.46 -23.53 6.05
N SER A 203 1.52 -23.11 5.21
CA SER A 203 0.75 -21.90 5.45
C SER A 203 -0.24 -22.08 6.60
N ARG A 204 -0.32 -21.07 7.47
CA ARG A 204 -1.33 -20.96 8.53
C ARG A 204 -2.33 -19.84 8.26
N ILE A 205 -2.38 -19.35 7.02
CA ILE A 205 -3.21 -18.18 6.70
C ILE A 205 -4.70 -18.47 6.95
N ASP A 206 -5.18 -19.66 6.64
CA ASP A 206 -6.60 -20.00 6.84
C ASP A 206 -6.96 -20.03 8.32
N GLU A 207 -6.09 -20.58 9.17
CA GLU A 207 -6.29 -20.59 10.63
C GLU A 207 -6.27 -19.16 11.18
N THR A 208 -5.30 -18.35 10.77
CA THR A 208 -5.16 -16.97 11.20
C THR A 208 -6.36 -16.12 10.74
N ALA A 209 -6.77 -16.26 9.50
CA ALA A 209 -7.94 -15.58 8.95
C ALA A 209 -9.23 -15.93 9.71
N LYS A 210 -9.41 -17.21 10.03
CA LYS A 210 -10.54 -17.69 10.84
C LYS A 210 -10.51 -17.12 12.25
N GLU A 211 -9.35 -17.10 12.89
CA GLU A 211 -9.16 -16.56 14.25
C GLU A 211 -9.48 -15.05 14.29
N LEU A 212 -9.07 -14.30 13.26
CA LEU A 212 -9.31 -12.86 13.17
C LEU A 212 -10.70 -12.51 12.59
N GLY A 213 -11.42 -13.48 12.05
CA GLY A 213 -12.73 -13.25 11.43
C GLY A 213 -12.67 -12.48 10.11
N VAL A 214 -11.59 -12.66 9.33
CA VAL A 214 -11.37 -11.99 8.04
C VAL A 214 -11.14 -13.00 6.93
N PRO A 215 -11.46 -12.68 5.65
CA PRO A 215 -11.21 -13.58 4.53
C PRO A 215 -9.73 -13.64 4.14
N VAL A 216 -9.35 -14.75 3.52
CA VAL A 216 -8.12 -14.86 2.73
C VAL A 216 -8.42 -14.35 1.33
N LEU A 217 -7.76 -13.28 0.90
CA LEU A 217 -7.97 -12.69 -0.43
C LEU A 217 -7.14 -13.39 -1.51
N GLY A 218 -6.01 -13.94 -1.15
CA GLY A 218 -5.16 -14.66 -2.08
C GLY A 218 -3.83 -15.13 -1.49
N ARG A 219 -3.21 -16.04 -2.25
CA ARG A 219 -1.84 -16.52 -2.04
C ARG A 219 -1.05 -16.25 -3.30
N ILE A 220 0.14 -15.70 -3.14
CA ILE A 220 1.05 -15.34 -4.23
C ILE A 220 2.33 -16.16 -4.08
N PRO A 221 2.84 -16.77 -5.15
CA PRO A 221 4.09 -17.50 -5.15
C PRO A 221 5.31 -16.64 -4.87
#